data_1d74cb6ef0c5b6c2372ea88a75e8612f
#
_entry.id   1d74cb6ef0c5b6c2372ea88a75e8612f
#
_cell.length_a   1.000
_cell.length_b   1.000
_cell.length_c   1.000
_cell.angle_alpha   90.00
_cell.angle_beta   90.00
_cell.angle_gamma   90.00
#
_symmetry.space_group_name_H-M   'P 1'
#
loop_
_entity.id
_entity.type
_entity.pdbx_description
1 polymer ?
#
loop_
_entity_poly.entity_id
_entity_poly.type
_entity_poly.pdbx_seq_one_letter_code
_entity_poly.pdbx_strand_id
1 'polypeptide(L)'
;MWANESVFYQIYPFGACGAPFENDHVLEHRIHKLEEFIPHLKKLKVDCILLNPIFESRTHGYDTTDFKTLDKRLGTNEDLKEVVDKFHDNGIKIILDAVFNHVGRDFFAFQDVLEKKWGQLVDERENLHGTVLVQL
;
A
#
# COMPACT_ATOMS: atom_id res chain seq x y z
N MET A 1 24.86 3.13 8.12
CA MET A 1 23.55 3.43 7.46
C MET A 1 22.51 3.21 8.54
N TRP A 2 21.58 4.14 8.76
CA TRP A 2 20.62 4.10 9.89
C TRP A 2 19.87 2.75 10.01
N ALA A 3 19.52 2.14 8.88
CA ALA A 3 18.80 0.86 8.84
C ALA A 3 19.58 -0.31 9.46
N ASN A 4 20.91 -0.29 9.46
CA ASN A 4 21.73 -1.39 9.98
C ASN A 4 21.70 -1.48 11.52
N GLU A 5 21.28 -0.40 12.18
CA GLU A 5 21.25 -0.26 13.64
C GLU A 5 19.80 -0.20 14.15
N SER A 6 18.81 -0.33 13.26
CA SER A 6 17.40 -0.18 13.57
C SER A 6 16.70 -1.50 13.83
N VAL A 7 15.76 -1.47 14.77
CA VAL A 7 14.81 -2.56 15.01
C VAL A 7 13.58 -2.31 14.16
N PHE A 8 13.24 -3.28 13.31
CA PHE A 8 12.07 -3.22 12.42
C PHE A 8 10.93 -4.06 12.97
N TYR A 9 9.71 -3.56 12.78
CA TYR A 9 8.48 -4.28 13.09
C TYR A 9 7.55 -4.24 11.88
N GLN A 10 7.10 -5.39 11.42
CA GLN A 10 6.22 -5.48 10.25
C GLN A 10 4.76 -5.57 10.69
N ILE A 11 3.89 -4.82 10.03
CA ILE A 11 2.44 -4.84 10.26
C ILE A 11 1.73 -5.05 8.91
N TYR A 12 0.74 -5.94 8.88
CA TYR A 12 -0.21 -6.07 7.79
C TYR A 12 -1.47 -5.24 8.10
N PRO A 13 -1.61 -4.04 7.49
CA PRO A 13 -2.61 -3.07 7.93
C PRO A 13 -4.06 -3.54 7.76
N PHE A 14 -4.40 -4.22 6.66
CA PHE A 14 -5.77 -4.72 6.49
C PHE A 14 -6.21 -5.64 7.62
N GLY A 15 -5.35 -6.59 7.99
CA GLY A 15 -5.62 -7.49 9.12
C GLY A 15 -5.61 -6.75 10.46
N ALA A 16 -4.57 -5.94 10.72
CA ALA A 16 -4.42 -5.23 11.99
C ALA A 16 -5.55 -4.22 12.24
N CYS A 17 -6.06 -3.58 11.19
CA CYS A 17 -7.14 -2.59 11.28
C CYS A 17 -8.54 -3.21 11.14
N GLY A 18 -8.64 -4.53 10.87
CA GLY A 18 -9.92 -5.22 10.71
C GLY A 18 -10.68 -4.81 9.45
N ALA A 19 -9.94 -4.56 8.36
CA ALA A 19 -10.54 -4.30 7.05
C ALA A 19 -11.05 -5.62 6.41
N PRO A 20 -12.13 -5.58 5.63
CA PRO A 20 -12.61 -6.76 4.92
C PRO A 20 -11.58 -7.24 3.89
N PHE A 21 -11.54 -8.55 3.59
CA PHE A 21 -10.60 -9.12 2.64
C PHE A 21 -10.90 -8.64 1.21
N GLU A 22 -12.14 -8.76 0.77
CA GLU A 22 -12.61 -8.21 -0.51
C GLU A 22 -12.83 -6.70 -0.39
N ASN A 23 -12.44 -5.95 -1.42
CA ASN A 23 -12.66 -4.52 -1.45
C ASN A 23 -14.15 -4.23 -1.69
N ASP A 24 -14.81 -3.72 -0.67
CA ASP A 24 -16.21 -3.31 -0.70
C ASP A 24 -16.41 -1.87 -1.19
N HIS A 25 -15.30 -1.17 -1.51
CA HIS A 25 -15.25 0.23 -1.92
C HIS A 25 -15.85 1.22 -0.91
N VAL A 26 -16.06 0.79 0.33
CA VAL A 26 -16.59 1.64 1.41
C VAL A 26 -15.43 2.37 2.07
N LEU A 27 -15.53 3.70 2.11
CA LEU A 27 -14.56 4.51 2.82
C LEU A 27 -14.74 4.38 4.33
N GLU A 28 -13.67 3.93 4.99
CA GLU A 28 -13.59 3.80 6.44
C GLU A 28 -12.22 4.29 6.93
N HIS A 29 -12.17 5.03 8.02
CA HIS A 29 -10.94 5.60 8.57
C HIS A 29 -10.23 4.62 9.53
N ARG A 30 -10.04 3.36 9.09
CA ARG A 30 -9.50 2.28 9.95
C ARG A 30 -8.01 2.41 10.23
N ILE A 31 -7.25 3.10 9.38
CA ILE A 31 -5.79 3.17 9.48
C ILE A 31 -5.32 3.78 10.81
N HIS A 32 -6.13 4.64 11.42
CA HIS A 32 -5.85 5.23 12.74
C HIS A 32 -5.68 4.19 13.86
N LYS A 33 -6.21 2.97 13.69
CA LYS A 33 -5.97 1.87 14.64
C LYS A 33 -4.50 1.50 14.76
N LEU A 34 -3.67 1.81 13.76
CA LEU A 34 -2.22 1.60 13.84
C LEU A 34 -1.58 2.41 14.96
N GLU A 35 -2.15 3.55 15.35
CA GLU A 35 -1.65 4.38 16.44
C GLU A 35 -1.67 3.65 17.79
N GLU A 36 -2.59 2.69 17.96
CA GLU A 36 -2.71 1.88 19.19
C GLU A 36 -1.47 1.00 19.41
N PHE A 37 -0.68 0.72 18.35
CA PHE A 37 0.56 -0.03 18.45
C PHE A 37 1.73 0.80 19.02
N ILE A 38 1.69 2.12 18.97
CA ILE A 38 2.81 2.99 19.36
C ILE A 38 3.34 2.68 20.77
N PRO A 39 2.50 2.53 21.82
CA PRO A 39 3.03 2.20 23.16
C PRO A 39 3.75 0.86 23.21
N HIS A 40 3.27 -0.15 22.46
CA HIS A 40 3.89 -1.46 22.36
C HIS A 40 5.23 -1.40 21.62
N LEU A 41 5.27 -0.72 20.49
CA LEU A 41 6.47 -0.54 19.68
C LEU A 41 7.58 0.19 20.47
N LYS A 42 7.20 1.21 21.25
CA LYS A 42 8.14 1.93 22.14
C LYS A 42 8.73 1.01 23.22
N LYS A 43 7.93 0.12 23.82
CA LYS A 43 8.44 -0.87 24.78
C LYS A 43 9.43 -1.85 24.15
N LEU A 44 9.22 -2.20 22.89
CA LEU A 44 10.12 -3.07 22.12
C LEU A 44 11.32 -2.32 21.55
N LYS A 45 11.40 -1.00 21.71
CA LYS A 45 12.43 -0.13 21.12
C LYS A 45 12.51 -0.26 19.60
N VAL A 46 11.35 -0.32 18.95
CA VAL A 46 11.23 -0.35 17.49
C VAL A 46 11.55 1.04 16.94
N ASP A 47 12.43 1.11 15.94
CA ASP A 47 12.84 2.35 15.27
C ASP A 47 12.05 2.59 13.99
N CYS A 48 11.55 1.52 13.39
CA CYS A 48 10.88 1.59 12.09
C CYS A 48 9.81 0.51 11.95
N ILE A 49 8.64 0.86 11.44
CA ILE A 49 7.64 -0.11 11.00
C ILE A 49 7.68 -0.27 9.48
N LEU A 50 7.51 -1.52 9.03
CA LEU A 50 7.27 -1.86 7.65
C LEU A 50 5.79 -2.19 7.50
N LEU A 51 5.05 -1.39 6.75
CA LEU A 51 3.66 -1.67 6.42
C LEU A 51 3.59 -2.47 5.13
N ASN A 52 2.98 -3.66 5.18
CA ASN A 52 2.56 -4.38 3.98
C ASN A 52 1.70 -3.47 3.10
N PRO A 53 1.48 -3.80 1.80
CA PRO A 53 0.84 -2.88 0.87
C PRO A 53 -0.47 -2.30 1.39
N ILE A 54 -0.63 -0.99 1.24
CA ILE A 54 -1.77 -0.20 1.72
C ILE A 54 -2.50 0.56 0.61
N PHE A 55 -1.98 0.46 -0.62
CA PHE A 55 -2.58 1.14 -1.76
C PHE A 55 -3.86 0.45 -2.21
N GLU A 56 -4.71 1.18 -2.94
CA GLU A 56 -5.99 0.68 -3.46
C GLU A 56 -5.78 -0.65 -4.18
N SER A 57 -6.53 -1.68 -3.79
CA SER A 57 -6.36 -3.06 -4.24
C SER A 57 -7.71 -3.79 -4.28
N ARG A 58 -7.76 -4.93 -4.95
CA ARG A 58 -8.98 -5.75 -4.97
C ARG A 58 -9.19 -6.53 -3.67
N THR A 59 -8.10 -7.06 -3.10
CA THR A 59 -8.19 -7.95 -1.94
C THR A 59 -7.12 -7.62 -0.89
N HIS A 60 -6.01 -8.29 -0.90
CA HIS A 60 -4.99 -8.30 0.16
C HIS A 60 -3.91 -7.22 0.07
N GLY A 61 -4.03 -6.26 -0.83
CA GLY A 61 -3.04 -5.20 -1.03
C GLY A 61 -1.96 -5.50 -2.08
N TYR A 62 -1.64 -6.79 -2.33
CA TYR A 62 -0.64 -7.16 -3.35
C TYR A 62 -1.20 -7.18 -4.78
N ASP A 63 -2.49 -7.03 -4.96
CA ASP A 63 -3.20 -6.90 -6.23
C ASP A 63 -3.61 -5.44 -6.48
N THR A 64 -2.62 -4.55 -6.41
CA THR A 64 -2.79 -3.10 -6.47
C THR A 64 -3.49 -2.65 -7.75
N THR A 65 -4.45 -1.75 -7.60
CA THR A 65 -5.21 -1.14 -8.70
C THR A 65 -4.93 0.36 -8.87
N ASP A 66 -4.45 1.02 -7.82
CA ASP A 66 -3.96 2.40 -7.86
C ASP A 66 -2.83 2.58 -6.84
N PHE A 67 -1.64 3.00 -7.31
CA PHE A 67 -0.46 3.25 -6.46
C PHE A 67 -0.44 4.64 -5.80
N LYS A 68 -1.39 5.50 -6.07
CA LYS A 68 -1.41 6.88 -5.60
C LYS A 68 -2.40 7.13 -4.47
N THR A 69 -3.31 6.18 -4.26
CA THR A 69 -4.43 6.32 -3.33
C THR A 69 -4.32 5.27 -2.24
N LEU A 70 -4.51 5.68 -0.98
CA LEU A 70 -4.72 4.73 0.12
C LEU A 70 -5.99 3.93 -0.16
N ASP A 71 -5.97 2.64 0.15
CA ASP A 71 -7.15 1.79 0.01
C ASP A 71 -8.30 2.32 0.87
N LYS A 72 -9.48 2.46 0.27
CA LYS A 72 -10.67 3.04 0.94
C LYS A 72 -11.08 2.30 2.19
N ARG A 73 -10.84 1.00 2.25
CA ARG A 73 -11.07 0.20 3.47
C ARG A 73 -10.20 0.62 4.64
N LEU A 74 -9.09 1.32 4.39
CA LEU A 74 -8.17 1.83 5.41
C LEU A 74 -8.39 3.32 5.68
N GLY A 75 -8.68 4.13 4.66
CA GLY A 75 -8.87 5.57 4.85
C GLY A 75 -8.61 6.39 3.61
N THR A 76 -8.25 7.64 3.84
CA THR A 76 -7.82 8.62 2.83
C THR A 76 -6.31 8.83 2.89
N ASN A 77 -5.76 9.52 1.90
CA ASN A 77 -4.35 9.94 1.92
C ASN A 77 -4.05 10.91 3.08
N GLU A 78 -5.05 11.69 3.47
CA GLU A 78 -4.98 12.60 4.62
C GLU A 78 -4.86 11.80 5.93
N ASP A 79 -5.68 10.77 6.11
CA ASP A 79 -5.57 9.86 7.27
C ASP A 79 -4.19 9.20 7.34
N LEU A 80 -3.68 8.72 6.19
CA LEU A 80 -2.33 8.16 6.13
C LEU A 80 -1.29 9.17 6.59
N LYS A 81 -1.40 10.42 6.12
CA LYS A 81 -0.48 11.48 6.52
C LYS A 81 -0.52 11.72 8.03
N GLU A 82 -1.71 11.80 8.62
CA GLU A 82 -1.88 12.00 10.06
C GLU A 82 -1.24 10.86 10.87
N VAL A 83 -1.46 9.61 10.44
CA VAL A 83 -0.83 8.43 11.06
C VAL A 83 0.68 8.48 10.94
N VAL A 84 1.22 8.82 9.76
CA VAL A 84 2.67 8.96 9.54
C VAL A 84 3.26 10.02 10.46
N ASP A 85 2.64 11.19 10.52
CA ASP A 85 3.08 12.29 11.41
C ASP A 85 3.09 11.83 12.88
N LYS A 86 2.05 11.09 13.30
CA LYS A 86 1.95 10.55 14.66
C LYS A 86 3.08 9.56 15.00
N PHE A 87 3.44 8.68 14.07
CA PHE A 87 4.56 7.77 14.26
C PHE A 87 5.89 8.51 14.31
N HIS A 88 6.09 9.50 13.43
CA HIS A 88 7.29 10.33 13.41
C HIS A 88 7.46 11.13 14.72
N ASP A 89 6.39 11.70 15.26
CA ASP A 89 6.37 12.41 16.55
C ASP A 89 6.79 11.50 17.71
N ASN A 90 6.61 10.19 17.57
CA ASN A 90 7.04 9.18 18.52
C ASN A 90 8.42 8.57 18.21
N GLY A 91 9.14 9.11 17.23
CA GLY A 91 10.48 8.67 16.84
C GLY A 91 10.52 7.38 16.03
N ILE A 92 9.35 6.92 15.51
CA ILE A 92 9.23 5.68 14.74
C ILE A 92 9.10 6.03 13.25
N LYS A 93 10.00 5.50 12.41
CA LYS A 93 9.95 5.68 10.96
C LYS A 93 8.95 4.71 10.34
N ILE A 94 8.46 5.05 9.14
CA ILE A 94 7.57 4.19 8.36
C ILE A 94 8.20 3.86 7.01
N ILE A 95 8.15 2.58 6.63
CA ILE A 95 8.44 2.10 5.28
C ILE A 95 7.16 1.49 4.72
N LEU A 96 6.82 1.85 3.50
CA LEU A 96 5.68 1.29 2.78
C LEU A 96 6.17 0.23 1.80
N ASP A 97 5.51 -0.94 1.81
CA ASP A 97 5.72 -1.97 0.81
C ASP A 97 4.98 -1.58 -0.48
N ALA A 98 5.71 -1.46 -1.58
CA ALA A 98 5.17 -1.09 -2.88
C ALA A 98 5.39 -2.22 -3.89
N VAL A 99 4.30 -2.81 -4.37
CA VAL A 99 4.30 -3.93 -5.30
C VAL A 99 4.45 -3.43 -6.72
N PHE A 100 5.69 -3.23 -7.18
CA PHE A 100 5.97 -2.73 -8.54
C PHE A 100 6.18 -3.84 -9.58
N ASN A 101 6.15 -5.12 -9.16
CA ASN A 101 6.39 -6.25 -10.06
C ASN A 101 5.16 -6.63 -10.89
N HIS A 102 3.97 -6.46 -10.34
CA HIS A 102 2.69 -6.79 -10.96
C HIS A 102 1.58 -5.87 -10.47
N VAL A 103 0.40 -5.96 -11.08
CA VAL A 103 -0.78 -5.16 -10.73
C VAL A 103 -2.03 -6.03 -10.68
N GLY A 104 -3.06 -5.54 -10.02
CA GLY A 104 -4.41 -6.12 -10.07
C GLY A 104 -5.04 -5.97 -11.46
N ARG A 105 -6.01 -6.86 -11.77
CA ARG A 105 -6.69 -6.84 -13.08
C ARG A 105 -7.47 -5.55 -13.36
N ASP A 106 -7.87 -4.83 -12.33
CA ASP A 106 -8.62 -3.58 -12.44
C ASP A 106 -7.70 -2.34 -12.56
N PHE A 107 -6.37 -2.57 -12.62
CA PHE A 107 -5.42 -1.49 -12.85
C PHE A 107 -5.67 -0.82 -14.22
N PHE A 108 -5.75 0.51 -14.24
CA PHE A 108 -6.20 1.26 -15.41
C PHE A 108 -5.45 0.92 -16.71
N ALA A 109 -4.12 0.78 -16.64
CA ALA A 109 -3.33 0.46 -17.83
C ALA A 109 -3.57 -0.96 -18.33
N PHE A 110 -3.91 -1.91 -17.45
CA PHE A 110 -4.29 -3.26 -17.87
C PHE A 110 -5.67 -3.27 -18.52
N GLN A 111 -6.62 -2.49 -18.00
CA GLN A 111 -7.94 -2.35 -18.62
C GLN A 111 -7.84 -1.71 -20.01
N ASP A 112 -6.98 -0.68 -20.16
CA ASP A 112 -6.70 -0.05 -21.45
C ASP A 112 -6.15 -1.08 -22.47
N VAL A 113 -5.25 -1.98 -22.03
CA VAL A 113 -4.75 -3.10 -22.85
C VAL A 113 -5.86 -4.01 -23.32
N LEU A 114 -6.80 -4.36 -22.44
CA LEU A 114 -7.91 -5.24 -22.78
C LEU A 114 -8.88 -4.60 -23.79
N GLU A 115 -9.14 -3.30 -23.64
CA GLU A 115 -10.04 -2.54 -24.53
C GLU A 115 -9.45 -2.31 -25.91
N LYS A 116 -8.17 -1.93 -25.97
CA LYS A 116 -7.50 -1.53 -27.24
C LYS A 116 -6.98 -2.71 -28.07
N LYS A 117 -7.05 -3.95 -27.58
CA LYS A 117 -6.44 -5.16 -28.17
C LYS A 117 -4.93 -5.08 -28.35
N TRP A 118 -4.22 -6.19 -28.11
CA TRP A 118 -2.73 -6.30 -28.09
C TRP A 118 -1.98 -5.63 -29.26
N GLY A 119 -2.59 -5.53 -30.43
CA GLY A 119 -1.94 -4.97 -31.63
C GLY A 119 -1.64 -3.47 -31.58
N GLN A 120 -2.35 -2.71 -30.76
CA GLN A 120 -2.14 -1.25 -30.63
C GLN A 120 -1.11 -0.87 -29.56
N LEU A 121 -0.81 -1.77 -28.63
CA LEU A 121 0.20 -1.54 -27.58
C LEU A 121 1.64 -1.54 -28.08
N VAL A 122 1.89 -2.12 -29.25
CA VAL A 122 3.26 -2.22 -29.80
C VAL A 122 3.75 -0.85 -30.29
N ASP A 123 2.85 0.02 -30.76
CA ASP A 123 3.18 1.34 -31.30
C ASP A 123 3.32 2.43 -30.24
N GLU A 124 2.70 2.25 -29.05
CA GLU A 124 2.75 3.24 -27.95
C GLU A 124 3.83 2.92 -26.90
N ARG A 125 4.61 1.83 -27.06
CA ARG A 125 5.66 1.40 -26.12
C ARG A 125 6.84 2.36 -25.97
N GLU A 126 6.99 3.33 -26.84
CA GLU A 126 8.09 4.31 -26.72
C GLU A 126 7.97 5.19 -25.47
N ASN A 127 6.79 5.20 -24.78
CA ASN A 127 6.52 6.02 -23.60
C ASN A 127 6.24 5.26 -22.30
N LEU A 128 6.21 3.91 -22.31
CA LEU A 128 6.02 3.10 -21.10
C LEU A 128 7.32 2.37 -20.72
N HIS A 129 8.13 3.00 -19.90
CA HIS A 129 9.27 2.34 -19.27
C HIS A 129 8.79 1.40 -18.16
N GLY A 130 8.59 0.14 -18.48
CA GLY A 130 8.32 -0.92 -17.52
C GLY A 130 7.43 -2.04 -18.06
N THR A 131 7.80 -3.28 -17.79
CA THR A 131 6.96 -4.44 -18.06
C THR A 131 5.96 -4.55 -16.92
N VAL A 132 4.67 -4.35 -17.19
CA VAL A 132 3.61 -4.61 -16.22
C VAL A 132 3.25 -6.09 -16.29
N LEU A 133 3.54 -6.83 -15.24
CA LEU A 133 3.06 -8.21 -15.07
C LEU A 133 1.73 -8.15 -14.32
N VAL A 134 0.71 -8.82 -14.87
CA VAL A 134 -0.58 -8.94 -14.22
C VAL A 134 -0.64 -10.27 -13.49
N GLN A 135 -1.00 -10.24 -12.23
CA GLN A 135 -1.25 -11.45 -11.45
C GLN A 135 -2.55 -12.10 -11.96
N LEU A 136 -2.43 -13.33 -12.48
CA LEU A 136 -3.53 -14.13 -13.01
C LEU A 136 -4.25 -14.90 -11.91
#